data_5338adc56fbe327056b66b42b7b74fb3
#
_entry.id   5338adc56fbe327056b66b42b7b74fb3
#
_cell.length_a   1.000
_cell.length_b   1.000
_cell.length_c   1.000
_cell.angle_alpha   90.00
_cell.angle_beta   90.00
_cell.angle_gamma   90.00
#
_symmetry.space_group_name_H-M   'P 1'
#
loop_
_entity.id
_entity.type
_entity.pdbx_description
1 polymer ?
#
loop_
_entity_poly.entity_id
_entity_poly.type
_entity_poly.pdbx_seq_one_letter_code
_entity_poly.pdbx_strand_id
1 'polypeptide(L)'
;GASLGTTIFANSGNGVLFNGVARDLEQLEKIEGFNGFVRGWNPSFYWASMITGINVPVNVGGGTVMPGDVILGKRSGIIVIPAHLAGKVVKTAEIIRLRDKFGFERLKAGIYTAGQIDDRWTDEIEKDFSQWLNNHIDELSVPREQIQELLKERTW
;
A
#
# COMPACT_ATOMS: atom_id res chain seq x y z
N GLY A 1 -1.96 -23.90 6.16
CA GLY A 1 -1.77 -24.03 7.59
C GLY A 1 -0.41 -23.53 8.04
N ALA A 2 -0.12 -23.65 9.33
CA ALA A 2 1.05 -23.05 9.97
C ALA A 2 2.39 -23.48 9.35
N SER A 3 2.58 -24.75 9.05
CA SER A 3 3.82 -25.24 8.42
C SER A 3 4.11 -24.55 7.08
N LEU A 4 3.08 -24.39 6.24
CA LEU A 4 3.21 -23.68 4.97
C LEU A 4 3.47 -22.20 5.18
N GLY A 5 2.76 -21.54 6.11
CA GLY A 5 2.97 -20.14 6.45
C GLY A 5 4.39 -19.87 6.97
N THR A 6 4.90 -20.75 7.86
CA THR A 6 6.29 -20.66 8.34
C THR A 6 7.30 -20.79 7.19
N THR A 7 7.08 -21.74 6.26
CA THR A 7 7.95 -21.91 5.11
C THR A 7 7.92 -20.70 4.16
N ILE A 8 6.73 -20.16 3.89
CA ILE A 8 6.57 -18.95 3.07
C ILE A 8 7.34 -17.80 3.70
N PHE A 9 7.15 -17.56 4.99
CA PHE A 9 7.81 -16.46 5.69
C PHE A 9 9.33 -16.63 5.73
N ALA A 10 9.82 -17.83 6.03
CA ALA A 10 11.25 -18.13 6.07
C ALA A 10 11.97 -17.90 4.73
N ASN A 11 11.27 -18.10 3.61
CA ASN A 11 11.83 -17.94 2.28
C ASN A 11 11.62 -16.55 1.66
N SER A 12 10.60 -15.82 2.08
CA SER A 12 10.22 -14.55 1.45
C SER A 12 10.38 -13.32 2.38
N GLY A 13 10.40 -13.53 3.70
CA GLY A 13 10.28 -12.45 4.69
C GLY A 13 8.90 -11.76 4.67
N ASN A 14 7.93 -12.33 3.94
CA ASN A 14 6.61 -11.76 3.71
C ASN A 14 5.51 -12.75 4.05
N GLY A 15 4.27 -12.36 3.78
CA GLY A 15 3.10 -13.18 4.01
C GLY A 15 2.50 -13.76 2.74
N VAL A 16 1.19 -13.93 2.76
CA VAL A 16 0.43 -14.55 1.67
C VAL A 16 -0.84 -13.77 1.38
N LEU A 17 -1.15 -13.62 0.11
CA LEU A 17 -2.47 -13.22 -0.37
C LEU A 17 -3.13 -14.45 -0.99
N PHE A 18 -4.23 -14.92 -0.40
CA PHE A 18 -4.88 -16.15 -0.80
C PHE A 18 -6.39 -15.94 -1.02
N ASN A 19 -6.86 -16.22 -2.24
CA ASN A 19 -8.28 -16.10 -2.60
C ASN A 19 -9.07 -17.32 -2.15
N GLY A 20 -9.03 -17.63 -0.86
CA GLY A 20 -9.68 -18.79 -0.26
C GLY A 20 -9.64 -18.72 1.26
N VAL A 21 -10.00 -19.82 1.92
CA VAL A 21 -9.98 -19.94 3.37
C VAL A 21 -8.67 -20.59 3.85
N ALA A 22 -8.13 -20.09 4.93
CA ALA A 22 -6.95 -20.64 5.58
C ALA A 22 -7.30 -21.38 6.87
N ARG A 23 -6.34 -22.09 7.47
CA ARG A 23 -6.46 -22.75 8.76
C ARG A 23 -5.25 -22.45 9.64
N ASP A 24 -5.32 -22.82 10.92
CA ASP A 24 -4.25 -22.69 11.92
C ASP A 24 -3.95 -21.22 12.25
N LEU A 25 -5.01 -20.39 12.42
CA LEU A 25 -4.89 -18.97 12.69
C LEU A 25 -3.97 -18.69 13.88
N GLU A 26 -4.21 -19.34 15.02
CA GLU A 26 -3.48 -19.10 16.27
C GLU A 26 -1.97 -19.42 16.17
N GLN A 27 -1.60 -20.31 15.28
CA GLN A 27 -0.21 -20.62 14.99
C GLN A 27 0.41 -19.61 14.03
N LEU A 28 -0.33 -19.17 13.03
CA LEU A 28 0.12 -18.13 12.07
C LEU A 28 0.30 -16.78 12.73
N GLU A 29 -0.54 -16.41 13.68
CA GLU A 29 -0.43 -15.18 14.47
C GLU A 29 0.85 -15.11 15.31
N LYS A 30 1.47 -16.23 15.63
CA LYS A 30 2.74 -16.33 16.36
C LYS A 30 3.98 -16.09 15.49
N ILE A 31 3.81 -16.06 14.17
CA ILE A 31 4.92 -15.77 13.25
C ILE A 31 5.05 -14.26 13.14
N GLU A 32 5.99 -13.69 13.88
CA GLU A 32 6.22 -12.25 13.88
C GLU A 32 6.55 -11.74 12.46
N GLY A 33 5.83 -10.70 12.01
CA GLY A 33 6.01 -10.13 10.68
C GLY A 33 5.26 -10.84 9.55
N PHE A 34 4.66 -12.02 9.79
CA PHE A 34 3.86 -12.69 8.79
C PHE A 34 2.52 -11.99 8.57
N ASN A 35 2.18 -11.69 7.33
CA ASN A 35 0.90 -11.10 6.96
C ASN A 35 0.09 -12.06 6.09
N GLY A 36 -1.10 -12.42 6.53
CA GLY A 36 -2.01 -13.30 5.80
C GLY A 36 -3.31 -12.59 5.41
N PHE A 37 -3.54 -12.40 4.13
CA PHE A 37 -4.80 -11.87 3.60
C PHE A 37 -5.58 -13.00 2.96
N VAL A 38 -6.68 -13.39 3.60
CA VAL A 38 -7.50 -14.56 3.23
C VAL A 38 -8.98 -14.20 3.27
N ARG A 39 -9.83 -15.00 2.65
CA ARG A 39 -11.28 -14.78 2.69
C ARG A 39 -11.93 -15.20 4.01
N GLY A 40 -11.28 -16.02 4.78
CA GLY A 40 -11.78 -16.53 6.05
C GLY A 40 -10.96 -17.68 6.59
N TRP A 41 -11.43 -18.25 7.67
CA TRP A 41 -10.76 -19.33 8.40
C TRP A 41 -11.66 -20.55 8.49
N ASN A 42 -11.10 -21.74 8.25
CA ASN A 42 -11.80 -23.01 8.34
C ASN A 42 -10.80 -24.13 8.67
N PRO A 43 -11.05 -24.97 9.67
CA PRO A 43 -10.13 -26.05 10.07
C PRO A 43 -10.06 -27.22 9.08
N SER A 44 -10.91 -27.24 8.06
CA SER A 44 -10.99 -28.35 7.13
C SER A 44 -9.68 -28.65 6.42
N PHE A 45 -9.39 -29.91 6.22
CA PHE A 45 -8.27 -30.36 5.43
C PHE A 45 -8.58 -30.25 3.93
N TYR A 46 -7.61 -29.78 3.18
CA TYR A 46 -7.70 -29.52 1.73
C TYR A 46 -7.04 -30.71 0.97
N TRP A 47 -7.83 -31.59 0.42
CA TRP A 47 -7.33 -32.84 -0.11
C TRP A 47 -7.78 -33.20 -1.56
N ALA A 48 -8.64 -32.41 -2.14
CA ALA A 48 -9.22 -32.68 -3.45
C ALA A 48 -8.82 -31.59 -4.47
N SER A 49 -7.52 -31.23 -4.55
CA SER A 49 -7.07 -30.20 -5.45
C SER A 49 -5.71 -30.49 -6.05
N MET A 50 -5.52 -29.96 -7.22
CA MET A 50 -4.32 -30.11 -8.01
C MET A 50 -3.80 -28.69 -8.35
N ILE A 51 -2.49 -28.52 -8.34
CA ILE A 51 -1.85 -27.29 -8.82
C ILE A 51 -2.01 -27.25 -10.34
N THR A 52 -2.66 -26.20 -10.85
CA THR A 52 -2.89 -26.01 -12.28
C THR A 52 -1.90 -25.06 -12.93
N GLY A 53 -1.14 -24.31 -12.12
CA GLY A 53 -0.11 -23.42 -12.63
C GLY A 53 0.78 -22.89 -11.49
N ILE A 54 2.01 -22.52 -11.86
CA ILE A 54 2.99 -21.84 -10.99
C ILE A 54 3.49 -20.63 -11.78
N ASN A 55 3.59 -19.49 -11.12
CA ASN A 55 4.01 -18.24 -11.74
C ASN A 55 3.15 -17.85 -12.95
N VAL A 56 1.84 -17.95 -12.79
CA VAL A 56 0.83 -17.63 -13.81
C VAL A 56 -0.09 -16.51 -13.28
N PRO A 57 -0.79 -15.80 -14.17
CA PRO A 57 -1.82 -14.83 -13.74
C PRO A 57 -2.89 -15.51 -12.90
N VAL A 58 -3.29 -14.85 -11.82
CA VAL A 58 -4.36 -15.33 -10.92
C VAL A 58 -5.41 -14.25 -10.69
N ASN A 59 -6.65 -14.69 -10.40
CA ASN A 59 -7.69 -13.75 -9.99
C ASN A 59 -7.82 -13.77 -8.46
N VAL A 60 -7.72 -12.60 -7.85
CA VAL A 60 -7.89 -12.42 -6.41
C VAL A 60 -8.88 -11.28 -6.15
N GLY A 61 -10.00 -11.61 -5.53
CA GLY A 61 -11.01 -10.60 -5.19
C GLY A 61 -11.66 -9.89 -6.38
N GLY A 62 -11.65 -10.50 -7.57
CA GLY A 62 -12.15 -9.89 -8.81
C GLY A 62 -11.09 -9.10 -9.59
N GLY A 63 -9.88 -8.94 -9.04
CA GLY A 63 -8.75 -8.33 -9.72
C GLY A 63 -7.77 -9.37 -10.27
N THR A 64 -7.18 -9.10 -11.44
CA THR A 64 -6.10 -9.92 -11.99
C THR A 64 -4.78 -9.52 -11.37
N VAL A 65 -4.03 -10.50 -10.87
CA VAL A 65 -2.67 -10.33 -10.33
C VAL A 65 -1.70 -11.05 -11.25
N MET A 66 -0.72 -10.32 -11.76
CA MET A 66 0.32 -10.87 -12.62
C MET A 66 1.55 -11.26 -11.81
N PRO A 67 2.31 -12.28 -12.23
CA PRO A 67 3.61 -12.55 -11.66
C PRO A 67 4.50 -11.31 -11.68
N GLY A 68 5.08 -10.96 -10.52
CA GLY A 68 5.91 -9.77 -10.35
C GLY A 68 5.18 -8.52 -9.89
N ASP A 69 3.85 -8.51 -9.85
CA ASP A 69 3.09 -7.40 -9.29
C ASP A 69 3.39 -7.21 -7.79
N VAL A 70 3.43 -5.95 -7.37
CA VAL A 70 3.60 -5.59 -5.95
C VAL A 70 2.24 -5.56 -5.26
N ILE A 71 2.15 -6.22 -4.12
CA ILE A 71 0.94 -6.24 -3.30
C ILE A 71 1.12 -5.34 -2.09
N LEU A 72 0.31 -4.30 -2.00
CA LEU A 72 0.17 -3.47 -0.80
C LEU A 72 -1.08 -3.88 -0.04
N GLY A 73 -0.89 -4.58 1.07
CA GLY A 73 -1.97 -5.00 1.97
C GLY A 73 -2.07 -4.10 3.20
N LYS A 74 -3.25 -3.61 3.50
CA LYS A 74 -3.61 -2.84 4.70
C LYS A 74 -4.90 -3.41 5.31
N ARG A 75 -5.23 -2.98 6.53
CA ARG A 75 -6.51 -3.38 7.17
C ARG A 75 -7.75 -2.98 6.37
N SER A 76 -7.64 -1.90 5.58
CA SER A 76 -8.72 -1.36 4.73
C SER A 76 -8.87 -2.08 3.40
N GLY A 77 -7.87 -2.87 2.97
CA GLY A 77 -7.93 -3.57 1.69
C GLY A 77 -6.56 -3.85 1.09
N ILE A 78 -6.59 -4.29 -0.16
CA ILE A 78 -5.40 -4.69 -0.92
C ILE A 78 -5.37 -3.92 -2.23
N ILE A 79 -4.19 -3.41 -2.57
CA ILE A 79 -3.91 -2.79 -3.86
C ILE A 79 -2.88 -3.66 -4.59
N VAL A 80 -3.16 -3.95 -5.85
CA VAL A 80 -2.23 -4.60 -6.77
C VAL A 80 -1.58 -3.53 -7.63
N ILE A 81 -0.26 -3.47 -7.59
CA ILE A 81 0.52 -2.46 -8.30
C ILE A 81 1.38 -3.18 -9.36
N PRO A 82 1.13 -2.97 -10.66
CA PRO A 82 1.98 -3.50 -11.70
C PRO A 82 3.44 -3.14 -11.48
N ALA A 83 4.34 -4.12 -11.61
CA ALA A 83 5.75 -3.96 -11.27
C ALA A 83 6.40 -2.72 -11.92
N HIS A 84 6.07 -2.43 -13.19
CA HIS A 84 6.60 -1.28 -13.91
C HIS A 84 6.11 0.09 -13.40
N LEU A 85 5.02 0.12 -12.63
CA LEU A 85 4.47 1.34 -12.02
C LEU A 85 4.95 1.56 -10.58
N ALA A 86 5.54 0.56 -9.93
CA ALA A 86 5.86 0.61 -8.50
C ALA A 86 6.71 1.83 -8.13
N GLY A 87 7.75 2.12 -8.90
CA GLY A 87 8.61 3.28 -8.65
C GLY A 87 7.88 4.63 -8.78
N LYS A 88 6.99 4.76 -9.77
CA LYS A 88 6.17 5.97 -9.93
C LYS A 88 5.16 6.11 -8.78
N VAL A 89 4.50 5.01 -8.40
CA VAL A 89 3.53 5.00 -7.30
C VAL A 89 4.18 5.43 -5.98
N VAL A 90 5.38 4.93 -5.66
CA VAL A 90 6.10 5.34 -4.44
C VAL A 90 6.36 6.84 -4.43
N LYS A 91 6.90 7.40 -5.53
CA LYS A 91 7.19 8.84 -5.62
C LYS A 91 5.92 9.70 -5.48
N THR A 92 4.85 9.31 -6.18
CA THR A 92 3.57 10.04 -6.09
C THR A 92 2.96 9.93 -4.69
N ALA A 93 2.99 8.74 -4.08
CA ALA A 93 2.47 8.53 -2.73
C ALA A 93 3.21 9.37 -1.69
N GLU A 94 4.52 9.59 -1.86
CA GLU A 94 5.31 10.44 -0.95
C GLU A 94 4.83 11.90 -0.99
N ILE A 95 4.55 12.43 -2.17
CA ILE A 95 3.99 13.79 -2.30
C ILE A 95 2.60 13.88 -1.70
N ILE A 96 1.74 12.91 -1.99
CA ILE A 96 0.37 12.87 -1.44
C ILE A 96 0.44 12.83 0.08
N ARG A 97 1.30 11.99 0.67
CA ARG A 97 1.51 11.91 2.12
C ARG A 97 1.89 13.25 2.74
N LEU A 98 2.75 14.02 2.09
CA LEU A 98 3.15 15.35 2.55
C LEU A 98 2.01 16.37 2.40
N ARG A 99 1.25 16.29 1.30
CA ARG A 99 0.06 17.13 1.10
C ARG A 99 -1.01 16.85 2.15
N ASP A 100 -1.26 15.59 2.47
CA ASP A 100 -2.19 15.20 3.53
C ASP A 100 -1.73 15.74 4.89
N LYS A 101 -0.43 15.60 5.20
CA LYS A 101 0.13 16.12 6.47
C LYS A 101 -0.05 17.64 6.57
N PHE A 102 0.33 18.37 5.55
CA PHE A 102 0.11 19.82 5.46
C PHE A 102 -1.38 20.16 5.63
N GLY A 103 -2.24 19.50 4.86
CA GLY A 103 -3.69 19.74 4.90
C GLY A 103 -4.25 19.53 6.30
N PHE A 104 -3.91 18.43 6.97
CA PHE A 104 -4.37 18.16 8.34
C PHE A 104 -3.84 19.18 9.36
N GLU A 105 -2.63 19.68 9.22
CA GLU A 105 -2.10 20.73 10.07
C GLU A 105 -2.87 22.05 9.87
N ARG A 106 -3.15 22.42 8.62
CA ARG A 106 -3.88 23.64 8.28
C ARG A 106 -5.35 23.58 8.72
N LEU A 107 -5.99 22.40 8.58
CA LEU A 107 -7.34 22.15 9.08
C LEU A 107 -7.40 22.28 10.61
N LYS A 108 -6.46 21.69 11.34
CA LYS A 108 -6.38 21.79 12.81
C LYS A 108 -6.16 23.23 13.27
N ALA A 109 -5.41 24.00 12.52
CA ALA A 109 -5.17 25.41 12.79
C ALA A 109 -6.34 26.34 12.36
N GLY A 110 -7.37 25.81 11.69
CA GLY A 110 -8.50 26.60 11.19
C GLY A 110 -8.14 27.56 10.06
N ILE A 111 -7.03 27.33 9.34
CA ILE A 111 -6.56 28.20 8.26
C ILE A 111 -7.36 27.95 6.98
N TYR A 112 -7.63 26.69 6.67
CA TYR A 112 -8.44 26.27 5.53
C TYR A 112 -9.61 25.38 5.97
N THR A 113 -10.61 25.31 5.12
CA THR A 113 -11.77 24.38 5.28
C THR A 113 -11.46 23.02 4.66
N ALA A 114 -12.21 21.98 5.06
CA ALA A 114 -12.08 20.65 4.46
C ALA A 114 -12.31 20.70 2.94
N GLY A 115 -13.31 21.44 2.47
CA GLY A 115 -13.57 21.59 1.04
C GLY A 115 -12.39 22.21 0.26
N GLN A 116 -11.65 23.15 0.87
CA GLN A 116 -10.48 23.74 0.22
C GLN A 116 -9.29 22.77 0.17
N ILE A 117 -9.14 21.90 1.17
CA ILE A 117 -8.04 20.93 1.22
C ILE A 117 -8.33 19.70 0.35
N ASP A 118 -9.59 19.25 0.29
CA ASP A 118 -10.00 18.05 -0.45
C ASP A 118 -10.26 18.31 -1.94
N ASP A 119 -10.24 19.57 -2.38
CA ASP A 119 -10.43 19.94 -3.79
C ASP A 119 -9.09 20.36 -4.42
N ARG A 120 -9.13 20.76 -5.68
CA ARG A 120 -7.97 21.33 -6.38
C ARG A 120 -7.51 22.60 -5.68
N TRP A 121 -6.25 22.59 -5.23
CA TRP A 121 -5.68 23.72 -4.49
C TRP A 121 -5.56 25.00 -5.33
N THR A 122 -5.89 26.12 -4.72
CA THR A 122 -5.64 27.45 -5.29
C THR A 122 -4.14 27.76 -5.27
N ASP A 123 -3.72 28.76 -6.01
CA ASP A 123 -2.32 29.21 -6.03
C ASP A 123 -1.83 29.66 -4.64
N GLU A 124 -2.74 30.16 -3.80
CA GLU A 124 -2.45 30.53 -2.41
C GLU A 124 -2.09 29.28 -1.58
N ILE A 125 -2.89 28.22 -1.66
CA ILE A 125 -2.66 26.96 -0.93
C ILE A 125 -1.39 26.29 -1.43
N GLU A 126 -1.15 26.26 -2.75
CA GLU A 126 0.09 25.70 -3.33
C GLU A 126 1.34 26.47 -2.86
N LYS A 127 1.26 27.79 -2.73
CA LYS A 127 2.33 28.61 -2.22
C LYS A 127 2.60 28.34 -0.74
N ASP A 128 1.54 28.25 0.08
CA ASP A 128 1.66 27.89 1.50
C ASP A 128 2.27 26.51 1.67
N PHE A 129 1.80 25.52 0.88
CA PHE A 129 2.40 24.19 0.87
C PHE A 129 3.89 24.21 0.52
N SER A 130 4.28 24.97 -0.49
CA SER A 130 5.68 25.08 -0.89
C SER A 130 6.57 25.66 0.22
N GLN A 131 6.06 26.64 0.97
CA GLN A 131 6.76 27.20 2.12
C GLN A 131 6.85 26.19 3.27
N TRP A 132 5.74 25.51 3.57
CA TRP A 132 5.69 24.48 4.59
C TRP A 132 6.63 23.31 4.27
N LEU A 133 6.66 22.86 3.01
CA LEU A 133 7.51 21.75 2.55
C LEU A 133 9.02 22.04 2.76
N ASN A 134 9.46 23.26 2.57
CA ASN A 134 10.86 23.62 2.82
C ASN A 134 11.30 23.37 4.27
N ASN A 135 10.37 23.42 5.22
CA ASN A 135 10.64 23.15 6.63
C ASN A 135 10.50 21.66 6.99
N HIS A 136 9.97 20.82 6.07
CA HIS A 136 9.71 19.39 6.27
C HIS A 136 10.45 18.51 5.26
N ILE A 137 11.50 19.05 4.64
CA ILE A 137 12.26 18.38 3.59
C ILE A 137 12.91 17.07 4.04
N ASP A 138 13.29 17.01 5.31
CA ASP A 138 13.94 15.83 5.92
C ASP A 138 12.95 14.66 6.15
N GLU A 139 11.67 14.90 5.94
CA GLU A 139 10.63 13.86 6.06
C GLU A 139 10.40 13.08 4.76
N LEU A 140 11.10 13.43 3.68
CA LEU A 140 11.02 12.71 2.41
C LEU A 140 11.67 11.33 2.54
N SER A 141 10.93 10.29 2.15
CA SER A 141 11.44 8.92 2.09
C SER A 141 12.25 8.65 0.81
N VAL A 142 12.17 9.56 -0.16
CA VAL A 142 12.94 9.52 -1.42
C VAL A 142 13.68 10.83 -1.62
N PRO A 143 14.84 10.83 -2.30
CA PRO A 143 15.58 12.06 -2.58
C PRO A 143 14.72 13.10 -3.29
N ARG A 144 14.85 14.36 -2.87
CA ARG A 144 14.05 15.46 -3.41
C ARG A 144 14.16 15.58 -4.94
N GLU A 145 15.33 15.33 -5.48
CA GLU A 145 15.59 15.41 -6.91
C GLU A 145 14.71 14.44 -7.71
N GLN A 146 14.35 13.30 -7.10
CA GLN A 146 13.50 12.29 -7.75
C GLN A 146 12.02 12.68 -7.81
N ILE A 147 11.60 13.66 -6.99
CA ILE A 147 10.21 14.11 -6.95
C ILE A 147 10.02 15.55 -7.44
N GLN A 148 11.11 16.25 -7.80
CA GLN A 148 11.05 17.64 -8.24
C GLN A 148 10.08 17.88 -9.40
N GLU A 149 10.04 16.99 -10.37
CA GLU A 149 9.12 17.11 -11.51
C GLU A 149 7.66 16.97 -11.05
N LEU A 150 7.40 16.03 -10.13
CA LEU A 150 6.05 15.82 -9.58
C LEU A 150 5.61 16.98 -8.68
N LEU A 151 6.55 17.67 -8.01
CA LEU A 151 6.23 18.85 -7.21
C LEU A 151 5.80 20.07 -8.06
N LYS A 152 6.16 20.08 -9.35
CA LYS A 152 5.71 21.13 -10.29
C LYS A 152 4.30 20.86 -10.83
N GLU A 153 3.83 19.61 -10.76
CA GLU A 153 2.51 19.24 -11.21
C GLU A 153 1.51 19.40 -10.05
N ARG A 154 0.34 19.93 -10.38
CA ARG A 154 -0.79 19.91 -9.44
C ARG A 154 -1.28 18.47 -9.31
N THR A 155 -1.53 18.03 -8.11
CA THR A 155 -1.90 16.63 -7.83
C THR A 155 -3.34 16.31 -8.24
N TRP A 156 -4.18 17.33 -8.44
CA TRP A 156 -5.60 17.23 -8.80
C TRP A 156 -5.92 18.11 -10.00
#